data_70cb6ed5ec716e59bc6a7803aad47621
#
_entry.id   70cb6ed5ec716e59bc6a7803aad47621
#
_cell.length_a   1.000
_cell.length_b   1.000
_cell.length_c   1.000
_cell.angle_alpha   90.00
_cell.angle_beta   90.00
_cell.angle_gamma   90.00
#
_symmetry.space_group_name_H-M   'P 1'
#
loop_
_entity.id
_entity.type
_entity.pdbx_description
1 polymer ?
#
loop_
_entity_poly.entity_id
_entity_poly.type
_entity_poly.pdbx_seq_one_letter_code
_entity_poly.pdbx_strand_id
1 'polypeptide(L)'
;MQKKTVRKYKRGESTGRSSKRILDALTLDEMFDKFMTFKKTEALALRTIQEYYIHFEYLKDFLGDDMTNENVILEDFRGYIGYMLHDKELSPMTVNIRIRTMRAFIRFCYTEGYIEIPIHENFKPVKAPEDTLESFTPAEIKKLLAVIDDEMYTGFRDKVIVFVLLDTMVRISELVAMKRSNVDLKNGVIKLEAMGTKTRKAREVPISTKTIKLLKEYILDTEDFGDEHLFLTYDGHQMNHATVRINLRDYGRKAGITNKRVSPHTFRHTGALFYIMNGGDPFSLQKILGHSDMSMTRKYIQMTDTDVRRQHNSFSPINSIFGK
;
A
#
# COMPACT_ATOMS: atom_id res chain seq x y z
N MET A 1 -65.72 -9.08 -7.45
CA MET A 1 -64.53 -8.96 -6.58
C MET A 1 -63.99 -10.35 -6.26
N GLN A 2 -62.99 -10.84 -6.98
CA GLN A 2 -62.39 -12.14 -6.75
C GLN A 2 -61.16 -11.97 -5.80
N LYS A 3 -61.17 -12.65 -4.66
CA LYS A 3 -60.06 -12.71 -3.73
C LYS A 3 -58.97 -13.61 -4.28
N LYS A 4 -57.78 -13.04 -4.57
CA LYS A 4 -56.57 -13.81 -4.90
C LYS A 4 -56.04 -14.48 -3.63
N THR A 5 -56.04 -15.81 -3.60
CA THR A 5 -55.45 -16.62 -2.53
C THR A 5 -53.96 -16.67 -2.73
N VAL A 6 -53.21 -16.06 -1.81
CA VAL A 6 -51.74 -16.14 -1.77
C VAL A 6 -51.33 -17.49 -1.19
N ARG A 7 -50.71 -18.35 -1.99
CA ARG A 7 -50.13 -19.61 -1.53
C ARG A 7 -48.84 -19.33 -0.77
N LYS A 8 -48.85 -19.62 0.54
CA LYS A 8 -47.62 -19.61 1.38
C LYS A 8 -46.77 -20.83 1.02
N TYR A 9 -45.59 -20.61 0.49
CA TYR A 9 -44.55 -21.63 0.38
C TYR A 9 -44.05 -22.01 1.79
N LYS A 10 -44.30 -23.26 2.23
CA LYS A 10 -43.57 -23.84 3.37
C LYS A 10 -42.13 -24.11 2.92
N ARG A 11 -41.18 -23.43 3.52
CA ARG A 11 -39.75 -23.85 3.48
C ARG A 11 -39.67 -25.23 4.12
N GLY A 12 -39.35 -26.25 3.33
CA GLY A 12 -38.97 -27.55 3.87
C GLY A 12 -37.72 -27.41 4.71
N GLU A 13 -37.76 -27.87 5.95
CA GLU A 13 -36.58 -28.09 6.76
C GLU A 13 -35.69 -29.11 6.00
N SER A 14 -34.57 -28.64 5.47
CA SER A 14 -33.56 -29.54 4.96
C SER A 14 -32.88 -30.20 6.16
N THR A 15 -33.32 -31.40 6.49
CA THR A 15 -32.55 -32.32 7.32
C THR A 15 -31.34 -32.78 6.54
N GLY A 16 -30.38 -31.85 6.34
CA GLY A 16 -29.05 -32.20 5.86
C GLY A 16 -28.34 -32.95 6.98
N ARG A 17 -28.45 -34.27 7.02
CA ARG A 17 -27.44 -35.10 7.66
C ARG A 17 -26.13 -34.84 6.94
N SER A 18 -25.33 -33.90 7.48
CA SER A 18 -23.91 -33.84 7.22
C SER A 18 -23.34 -35.17 7.68
N SER A 19 -23.11 -36.10 6.77
CA SER A 19 -22.22 -37.22 7.03
C SER A 19 -20.88 -36.59 7.38
N LYS A 20 -20.48 -36.63 8.68
CA LYS A 20 -19.10 -36.36 9.06
C LYS A 20 -18.24 -37.28 8.18
N ARG A 21 -17.65 -36.72 7.13
CA ARG A 21 -16.52 -37.38 6.48
C ARG A 21 -15.47 -37.45 7.56
N ILE A 22 -15.10 -38.69 7.92
CA ILE A 22 -13.86 -38.95 8.64
C ILE A 22 -12.80 -38.52 7.63
N LEU A 23 -12.32 -37.28 7.77
CA LEU A 23 -11.16 -36.85 7.03
C LEU A 23 -9.99 -37.52 7.67
N ASP A 24 -9.18 -38.25 6.90
CA ASP A 24 -7.88 -38.73 7.34
C ASP A 24 -7.10 -37.54 7.93
N ALA A 25 -6.24 -37.80 8.91
CA ALA A 25 -5.44 -36.75 9.53
C ALA A 25 -4.67 -36.01 8.45
N LEU A 26 -4.97 -34.70 8.29
CA LEU A 26 -4.30 -33.84 7.32
C LEU A 26 -3.11 -33.16 7.97
N THR A 27 -1.96 -33.26 7.34
CA THR A 27 -0.78 -32.52 7.76
C THR A 27 -0.96 -31.00 7.55
N LEU A 28 -0.13 -30.19 8.22
CA LEU A 28 -0.12 -28.74 8.05
C LEU A 28 0.13 -28.36 6.59
N ASP A 29 1.04 -29.05 5.90
CA ASP A 29 1.36 -28.82 4.49
C ASP A 29 0.16 -29.12 3.58
N GLU A 30 -0.52 -30.25 3.77
CA GLU A 30 -1.69 -30.62 2.97
C GLU A 30 -2.83 -29.60 3.14
N MET A 31 -3.05 -29.13 4.37
CA MET A 31 -4.02 -28.07 4.63
C MET A 31 -3.62 -26.77 3.95
N PHE A 32 -2.33 -26.42 3.97
CA PHE A 32 -1.82 -25.23 3.35
C PHE A 32 -1.88 -25.29 1.81
N ASP A 33 -1.58 -26.42 1.21
CA ASP A 33 -1.69 -26.60 -0.25
C ASP A 33 -3.14 -26.41 -0.74
N LYS A 34 -4.11 -26.94 0.02
CA LYS A 34 -5.54 -26.71 -0.26
C LYS A 34 -5.91 -25.24 -0.11
N PHE A 35 -5.41 -24.56 0.93
CA PHE A 35 -5.58 -23.13 1.11
C PHE A 35 -4.97 -22.33 -0.05
N MET A 36 -3.76 -22.65 -0.50
CA MET A 36 -3.11 -21.95 -1.61
C MET A 36 -3.81 -22.22 -2.94
N THR A 37 -4.35 -23.42 -3.15
CA THR A 37 -5.20 -23.71 -4.30
C THR A 37 -6.43 -22.81 -4.31
N PHE A 38 -7.10 -22.65 -3.18
CA PHE A 38 -8.21 -21.70 -3.02
C PHE A 38 -7.74 -20.24 -3.27
N LYS A 39 -6.62 -19.82 -2.66
CA LYS A 39 -6.11 -18.44 -2.84
C LYS A 39 -5.74 -18.10 -4.28
N LYS A 40 -5.30 -19.04 -5.07
CA LYS A 40 -5.04 -18.83 -6.51
C LYS A 40 -6.31 -18.50 -7.31
N THR A 41 -7.50 -18.89 -6.83
CA THR A 41 -8.77 -18.52 -7.48
C THR A 41 -9.21 -17.09 -7.20
N GLU A 42 -8.63 -16.40 -6.19
CA GLU A 42 -9.00 -15.03 -5.81
C GLU A 42 -8.32 -13.94 -6.65
N ALA A 43 -7.62 -14.28 -7.72
CA ALA A 43 -6.89 -13.34 -8.58
C ALA A 43 -5.95 -12.40 -7.81
N LEU A 44 -5.28 -12.90 -6.76
CA LEU A 44 -4.34 -12.15 -5.95
C LEU A 44 -3.07 -11.81 -6.75
N ALA A 45 -2.40 -10.71 -6.34
CA ALA A 45 -1.10 -10.37 -6.89
C ALA A 45 -0.07 -11.47 -6.56
N LEU A 46 0.84 -11.77 -7.50
CA LEU A 46 1.90 -12.78 -7.33
C LEU A 46 2.69 -12.58 -6.03
N ARG A 47 3.01 -11.33 -5.70
CA ARG A 47 3.71 -11.00 -4.46
C ARG A 47 2.92 -11.42 -3.21
N THR A 48 1.59 -11.23 -3.21
CA THR A 48 0.74 -11.66 -2.08
C THR A 48 0.75 -13.18 -1.94
N ILE A 49 0.72 -13.90 -3.05
CA ILE A 49 0.86 -15.36 -3.07
C ILE A 49 2.22 -15.78 -2.48
N GLN A 50 3.32 -15.14 -2.91
CA GLN A 50 4.66 -15.39 -2.37
C GLN A 50 4.75 -15.12 -0.87
N GLU A 51 4.14 -14.03 -0.38
CA GLU A 51 4.11 -13.69 1.04
C GLU A 51 3.36 -14.75 1.87
N TYR A 52 2.30 -15.39 1.36
CA TYR A 52 1.64 -16.51 2.03
C TYR A 52 2.60 -17.69 2.22
N TYR A 53 3.35 -18.09 1.17
CA TYR A 53 4.35 -19.16 1.28
C TYR A 53 5.44 -18.83 2.29
N ILE A 54 6.04 -17.63 2.20
CA ILE A 54 7.11 -17.20 3.12
C ILE A 54 6.63 -17.20 4.57
N HIS A 55 5.41 -16.72 4.84
CA HIS A 55 4.89 -16.69 6.20
C HIS A 55 4.49 -18.08 6.70
N PHE A 56 4.09 -18.97 5.81
CA PHE A 56 3.81 -20.35 6.15
C PHE A 56 5.07 -21.11 6.55
N GLU A 57 6.17 -20.98 5.79
CA GLU A 57 7.46 -21.58 6.15
C GLU A 57 7.90 -21.16 7.56
N TYR A 58 7.79 -19.88 7.91
CA TYR A 58 8.12 -19.43 9.27
C TYR A 58 7.21 -20.02 10.35
N LEU A 59 5.95 -20.27 10.04
CA LEU A 59 5.02 -20.93 10.96
C LEU A 59 5.38 -22.41 11.10
N LYS A 60 5.65 -23.07 9.99
CA LYS A 60 6.04 -24.48 9.94
C LYS A 60 7.34 -24.75 10.69
N ASP A 61 8.37 -23.92 10.48
CA ASP A 61 9.65 -23.97 11.21
C ASP A 61 9.47 -23.94 12.73
N PHE A 62 8.44 -23.23 13.21
CA PHE A 62 8.14 -23.14 14.63
C PHE A 62 7.31 -24.35 15.12
N LEU A 63 6.29 -24.78 14.38
CA LEU A 63 5.35 -25.83 14.79
C LEU A 63 5.92 -27.24 14.61
N GLY A 64 6.86 -27.43 13.68
CA GLY A 64 7.38 -28.74 13.28
C GLY A 64 6.52 -29.46 12.24
N ASP A 65 7.06 -30.54 11.71
CA ASP A 65 6.45 -31.31 10.61
C ASP A 65 5.32 -32.25 11.08
N ASP A 66 5.25 -32.59 12.38
CA ASP A 66 4.27 -33.55 12.93
C ASP A 66 2.90 -32.92 13.21
N MET A 67 2.71 -31.62 12.90
CA MET A 67 1.45 -30.93 13.14
C MET A 67 0.38 -31.37 12.14
N THR A 68 -0.79 -31.75 12.68
CA THR A 68 -1.96 -32.17 11.89
C THR A 68 -3.19 -31.38 12.32
N ASN A 69 -4.29 -31.50 11.55
CA ASN A 69 -5.58 -30.90 11.89
C ASN A 69 -6.16 -31.40 13.23
N GLU A 70 -5.73 -32.57 13.74
CA GLU A 70 -6.23 -33.15 14.97
C GLU A 70 -5.52 -32.62 16.22
N ASN A 71 -4.25 -32.22 16.10
CA ASN A 71 -3.42 -31.81 17.24
C ASN A 71 -3.17 -30.28 17.28
N VAL A 72 -3.60 -29.50 16.27
CA VAL A 72 -3.45 -28.04 16.25
C VAL A 72 -4.38 -27.37 17.28
N ILE A 73 -3.79 -26.59 18.18
CA ILE A 73 -4.52 -25.89 19.24
C ILE A 73 -4.21 -24.40 19.27
N LEU A 74 -4.99 -23.62 20.00
CA LEU A 74 -4.82 -22.16 20.12
C LEU A 74 -3.45 -21.76 20.70
N GLU A 75 -2.96 -22.56 21.62
CA GLU A 75 -1.69 -22.32 22.32
C GLU A 75 -0.50 -22.33 21.38
N ASP A 76 -0.52 -23.10 20.31
CA ASP A 76 0.51 -23.14 19.28
C ASP A 76 0.67 -21.75 18.62
N PHE A 77 -0.45 -21.11 18.30
CA PHE A 77 -0.43 -19.79 17.67
C PHE A 77 -0.05 -18.68 18.65
N ARG A 78 -0.44 -18.81 19.91
CA ARG A 78 -0.01 -17.88 20.97
C ARG A 78 1.49 -18.02 21.24
N GLY A 79 1.99 -19.28 21.28
CA GLY A 79 3.41 -19.59 21.39
C GLY A 79 4.20 -19.00 20.24
N TYR A 80 3.72 -19.17 19.00
CA TYR A 80 4.36 -18.58 17.81
C TYR A 80 4.39 -17.04 17.85
N ILE A 81 3.32 -16.40 18.31
CA ILE A 81 3.30 -14.95 18.49
C ILE A 81 4.34 -14.51 19.53
N GLY A 82 4.42 -15.23 20.67
CA GLY A 82 5.43 -14.98 21.70
C GLY A 82 6.85 -15.14 21.16
N TYR A 83 7.11 -16.22 20.44
CA TYR A 83 8.39 -16.51 19.78
C TYR A 83 8.80 -15.38 18.80
N MET A 84 7.86 -14.91 17.95
CA MET A 84 8.15 -13.81 17.04
C MET A 84 8.52 -12.52 17.76
N LEU A 85 7.86 -12.22 18.89
CA LEU A 85 8.08 -10.97 19.65
C LEU A 85 9.35 -11.01 20.49
N HIS A 86 9.61 -12.13 21.16
CA HIS A 86 10.63 -12.21 22.23
C HIS A 86 11.92 -12.92 21.79
N ASP A 87 11.81 -14.00 21.01
CA ASP A 87 12.98 -14.76 20.56
C ASP A 87 13.53 -14.21 19.24
N LYS A 88 12.67 -13.81 18.32
CA LYS A 88 13.06 -13.21 17.05
C LYS A 88 13.06 -11.68 17.06
N GLU A 89 12.65 -11.06 18.14
CA GLU A 89 12.63 -9.60 18.35
C GLU A 89 12.00 -8.82 17.18
N LEU A 90 10.97 -9.42 16.55
CA LEU A 90 10.30 -8.78 15.41
C LEU A 90 9.42 -7.62 15.88
N SER A 91 9.37 -6.56 15.07
CA SER A 91 8.48 -5.45 15.35
C SER A 91 7.02 -5.90 15.40
N PRO A 92 6.18 -5.34 16.31
CA PRO A 92 4.74 -5.66 16.38
C PRO A 92 4.00 -5.52 15.04
N MET A 93 4.44 -4.59 14.19
CA MET A 93 3.90 -4.42 12.85
C MET A 93 4.17 -5.64 11.96
N THR A 94 5.42 -6.16 11.99
CA THR A 94 5.82 -7.37 11.24
C THR A 94 5.05 -8.60 11.76
N VAL A 95 4.95 -8.73 13.08
CA VAL A 95 4.17 -9.80 13.72
C VAL A 95 2.70 -9.73 13.29
N ASN A 96 2.09 -8.54 13.25
CA ASN A 96 0.70 -8.37 12.83
C ASN A 96 0.46 -8.72 11.35
N ILE A 97 1.45 -8.52 10.47
CA ILE A 97 1.37 -8.97 9.08
C ILE A 97 1.30 -10.50 9.03
N ARG A 98 2.18 -11.19 9.78
CA ARG A 98 2.20 -12.66 9.84
C ARG A 98 0.93 -13.22 10.51
N ILE A 99 0.45 -12.61 11.60
CA ILE A 99 -0.83 -12.97 12.24
C ILE A 99 -1.98 -12.89 11.22
N ARG A 100 -2.01 -11.89 10.37
CA ARG A 100 -3.08 -11.73 9.37
C ARG A 100 -3.11 -12.89 8.38
N THR A 101 -1.96 -13.30 7.86
CA THR A 101 -1.86 -14.44 6.93
C THR A 101 -2.19 -15.76 7.61
N MET A 102 -1.69 -15.98 8.81
CA MET A 102 -1.98 -17.13 9.64
C MET A 102 -3.49 -17.25 9.96
N ARG A 103 -4.13 -16.12 10.37
CA ARG A 103 -5.58 -16.10 10.60
C ARG A 103 -6.38 -16.42 9.35
N ALA A 104 -5.95 -15.97 8.19
CA ALA A 104 -6.62 -16.28 6.92
C ALA A 104 -6.53 -17.79 6.61
N PHE A 105 -5.38 -18.41 6.85
CA PHE A 105 -5.17 -19.84 6.67
C PHE A 105 -6.03 -20.67 7.65
N ILE A 106 -5.97 -20.39 8.94
CA ILE A 106 -6.74 -21.14 9.95
C ILE A 106 -8.24 -20.93 9.79
N ARG A 107 -8.68 -19.72 9.37
CA ARG A 107 -10.09 -19.50 9.02
C ARG A 107 -10.53 -20.41 7.87
N PHE A 108 -9.71 -20.54 6.84
CA PHE A 108 -9.99 -21.45 5.74
C PHE A 108 -10.11 -22.89 6.24
N CYS A 109 -9.16 -23.36 7.04
CA CYS A 109 -9.21 -24.72 7.60
C CYS A 109 -10.48 -24.97 8.43
N TYR A 110 -10.92 -23.97 9.21
CA TYR A 110 -12.19 -24.05 9.94
C TYR A 110 -13.41 -24.08 9.00
N THR A 111 -13.42 -23.22 7.98
CA THR A 111 -14.55 -23.13 7.03
C THR A 111 -14.71 -24.38 6.19
N GLU A 112 -13.60 -25.02 5.81
CA GLU A 112 -13.59 -26.28 5.06
C GLU A 112 -13.80 -27.51 5.96
N GLY A 113 -13.90 -27.30 7.29
CA GLY A 113 -14.14 -28.39 8.26
C GLY A 113 -12.90 -29.23 8.57
N TYR A 114 -11.68 -28.76 8.25
CA TYR A 114 -10.44 -29.47 8.64
C TYR A 114 -10.15 -29.28 10.13
N ILE A 115 -10.54 -28.16 10.71
CA ILE A 115 -10.43 -27.84 12.14
C ILE A 115 -11.84 -27.57 12.69
N GLU A 116 -12.21 -28.24 13.79
CA GLU A 116 -13.56 -28.10 14.36
C GLU A 116 -13.76 -26.81 15.17
N ILE A 117 -12.68 -26.24 15.73
CA ILE A 117 -12.71 -25.07 16.62
C ILE A 117 -12.30 -23.81 15.86
N PRO A 118 -13.00 -22.67 15.99
CA PRO A 118 -12.65 -21.41 15.33
C PRO A 118 -11.44 -20.74 16.02
N ILE A 119 -10.29 -21.38 16.03
CA ILE A 119 -9.04 -20.92 16.66
C ILE A 119 -8.69 -19.50 16.21
N HIS A 120 -8.90 -19.19 14.92
CA HIS A 120 -8.58 -17.89 14.33
C HIS A 120 -9.31 -16.68 14.96
N GLU A 121 -10.38 -16.89 15.69
CA GLU A 121 -11.12 -15.83 16.40
C GLU A 121 -10.43 -15.44 17.72
N ASN A 122 -9.67 -16.36 18.29
CA ASN A 122 -9.14 -16.26 19.65
C ASN A 122 -7.71 -15.74 19.74
N PHE A 123 -6.96 -15.64 18.63
CA PHE A 123 -5.70 -14.91 18.59
C PHE A 123 -5.85 -13.62 17.79
N LYS A 124 -5.55 -12.50 18.45
CA LYS A 124 -5.75 -11.14 17.91
C LYS A 124 -4.41 -10.51 17.53
N PRO A 125 -4.42 -9.50 16.66
CA PRO A 125 -3.24 -8.69 16.45
C PRO A 125 -2.70 -8.14 17.77
N VAL A 126 -1.37 -8.08 17.87
CA VAL A 126 -0.70 -7.47 19.02
C VAL A 126 -0.80 -5.96 18.96
N LYS A 127 -0.77 -5.30 20.13
CA LYS A 127 -0.74 -3.84 20.20
C LYS A 127 0.54 -3.34 19.53
N ALA A 128 0.37 -2.56 18.47
CA ALA A 128 1.48 -1.90 17.77
C ALA A 128 1.37 -0.39 17.98
N PRO A 129 2.50 0.34 18.00
CA PRO A 129 2.48 1.79 17.94
C PRO A 129 1.70 2.24 16.71
N GLU A 130 0.96 3.34 16.83
CA GLU A 130 0.36 3.96 15.65
C GLU A 130 1.47 4.41 14.70
N ASP A 131 1.30 4.10 13.43
CA ASP A 131 2.22 4.49 12.37
C ASP A 131 2.14 6.02 12.21
N THR A 132 3.13 6.72 12.73
CA THR A 132 3.25 8.17 12.54
C THR A 132 3.71 8.42 11.12
N LEU A 133 2.89 9.18 10.38
CA LEU A 133 3.24 9.57 9.00
C LEU A 133 4.41 10.56 9.03
N GLU A 134 5.63 10.04 8.79
CA GLU A 134 6.80 10.90 8.65
C GLU A 134 6.67 11.77 7.40
N SER A 135 6.98 13.05 7.55
CA SER A 135 7.02 14.03 6.46
C SER A 135 8.25 14.91 6.56
N PHE A 136 8.71 15.45 5.43
CA PHE A 136 9.79 16.42 5.40
C PHE A 136 9.28 17.83 5.66
N THR A 137 10.11 18.65 6.28
CA THR A 137 9.95 20.10 6.28
C THR A 137 10.42 20.70 4.95
N PRO A 138 9.99 21.93 4.57
CA PRO A 138 10.52 22.61 3.39
C PRO A 138 12.05 22.80 3.43
N ALA A 139 12.63 23.00 4.61
CA ALA A 139 14.07 23.14 4.80
C ALA A 139 14.83 21.83 4.51
N GLU A 140 14.28 20.69 4.96
CA GLU A 140 14.86 19.36 4.67
C GLU A 140 14.83 19.03 3.18
N ILE A 141 13.71 19.32 2.49
CA ILE A 141 13.63 19.15 1.03
C ILE A 141 14.69 20.02 0.31
N LYS A 142 14.85 21.28 0.71
CA LYS A 142 15.88 22.17 0.13
C LYS A 142 17.29 21.62 0.36
N LYS A 143 17.61 21.14 1.58
CA LYS A 143 18.91 20.51 1.89
C LYS A 143 19.15 19.25 1.06
N LEU A 144 18.11 18.42 0.89
CA LEU A 144 18.20 17.20 0.10
C LEU A 144 18.47 17.52 -1.38
N LEU A 145 17.77 18.50 -1.96
CA LEU A 145 17.99 18.92 -3.34
C LEU A 145 19.38 19.55 -3.54
N ALA A 146 19.92 20.25 -2.54
CA ALA A 146 21.23 20.89 -2.62
C ALA A 146 22.42 19.93 -2.64
N VAL A 147 22.24 18.67 -2.18
CA VAL A 147 23.30 17.65 -2.23
C VAL A 147 23.26 16.77 -3.48
N ILE A 148 22.28 16.97 -4.34
CA ILE A 148 22.17 16.27 -5.62
C ILE A 148 23.01 17.02 -6.65
N ASP A 149 24.02 16.34 -7.20
CA ASP A 149 24.82 16.87 -8.30
C ASP A 149 24.03 16.73 -9.61
N ASP A 150 23.32 17.76 -10.01
CA ASP A 150 22.46 17.79 -11.20
C ASP A 150 23.20 18.14 -12.51
N GLU A 151 24.52 18.36 -12.47
CA GLU A 151 25.35 18.41 -13.67
C GLU A 151 25.57 17.00 -14.25
N MET A 152 25.49 15.96 -13.38
CA MET A 152 25.57 14.58 -13.81
C MET A 152 24.19 14.03 -14.17
N TYR A 153 24.10 13.23 -15.25
CA TYR A 153 22.85 12.59 -15.69
C TYR A 153 22.08 11.91 -14.54
N THR A 154 22.79 11.11 -13.73
CA THR A 154 22.15 10.36 -12.64
C THR A 154 21.59 11.28 -11.56
N GLY A 155 22.28 12.37 -11.26
CA GLY A 155 21.80 13.36 -10.29
C GLY A 155 20.65 14.17 -10.84
N PHE A 156 20.72 14.64 -12.10
CA PHE A 156 19.61 15.34 -12.74
C PHE A 156 18.35 14.47 -12.79
N ARG A 157 18.47 13.21 -13.22
CA ARG A 157 17.37 12.23 -13.17
C ARG A 157 16.76 12.14 -11.76
N ASP A 158 17.59 11.96 -10.73
CA ASP A 158 17.13 11.78 -9.37
C ASP A 158 16.48 13.05 -8.79
N LYS A 159 16.94 14.23 -9.20
CA LYS A 159 16.28 15.51 -8.92
C LYS A 159 14.89 15.56 -9.56
N VAL A 160 14.75 15.17 -10.82
CA VAL A 160 13.44 15.07 -11.50
C VAL A 160 12.53 14.08 -10.78
N ILE A 161 13.05 12.91 -10.36
CA ILE A 161 12.30 11.91 -9.55
C ILE A 161 11.76 12.55 -8.26
N VAL A 162 12.58 13.33 -7.53
CA VAL A 162 12.14 14.00 -6.30
C VAL A 162 11.00 14.98 -6.58
N PHE A 163 11.10 15.78 -7.65
CA PHE A 163 10.03 16.70 -8.03
C PHE A 163 8.75 15.95 -8.40
N VAL A 164 8.84 14.91 -9.21
CA VAL A 164 7.68 14.11 -9.60
C VAL A 164 7.03 13.44 -8.38
N LEU A 165 7.82 12.86 -7.45
CA LEU A 165 7.29 12.25 -6.23
C LEU A 165 6.55 13.24 -5.34
N LEU A 166 7.07 14.47 -5.18
CA LEU A 166 6.45 15.50 -4.34
C LEU A 166 5.18 16.07 -4.98
N ASP A 167 5.23 16.33 -6.28
CA ASP A 167 4.17 17.01 -7.01
C ASP A 167 2.97 16.08 -7.28
N THR A 168 3.26 14.87 -7.74
CA THR A 168 2.24 13.89 -8.14
C THR A 168 1.84 12.92 -7.02
N MET A 169 2.66 12.81 -5.99
CA MET A 169 2.43 11.90 -4.86
C MET A 169 2.20 10.44 -5.28
N VAL A 170 2.78 10.00 -6.39
CA VAL A 170 2.65 8.64 -6.94
C VAL A 170 3.37 7.62 -6.07
N ARG A 171 2.97 6.34 -6.20
CA ARG A 171 3.68 5.23 -5.57
C ARG A 171 4.96 4.93 -6.34
N ILE A 172 5.97 4.38 -5.65
CA ILE A 172 7.23 4.00 -6.31
C ILE A 172 7.01 3.03 -7.48
N SER A 173 6.07 2.11 -7.39
CA SER A 173 5.73 1.21 -8.49
C SER A 173 5.15 1.95 -9.71
N GLU A 174 4.35 2.97 -9.47
CA GLU A 174 3.80 3.82 -10.50
C GLU A 174 4.90 4.69 -11.14
N LEU A 175 5.81 5.23 -10.33
CA LEU A 175 6.94 6.03 -10.81
C LEU A 175 7.84 5.26 -11.78
N VAL A 176 8.30 4.06 -11.40
CA VAL A 176 9.23 3.29 -12.25
C VAL A 176 8.56 2.66 -13.46
N ALA A 177 7.23 2.48 -13.42
CA ALA A 177 6.45 1.99 -14.55
C ALA A 177 5.98 3.10 -15.52
N MET A 178 6.23 4.38 -15.20
CA MET A 178 5.87 5.49 -16.10
C MET A 178 6.59 5.37 -17.43
N LYS A 179 5.85 5.57 -18.52
CA LYS A 179 6.38 5.68 -19.86
C LYS A 179 6.44 7.15 -20.30
N ARG A 180 7.30 7.45 -21.26
CA ARG A 180 7.35 8.81 -21.86
C ARG A 180 6.01 9.22 -22.44
N SER A 181 5.29 8.29 -23.09
CA SER A 181 3.95 8.49 -23.64
C SER A 181 2.88 8.83 -22.59
N ASN A 182 3.14 8.55 -21.32
CA ASN A 182 2.23 8.90 -20.23
C ASN A 182 2.29 10.38 -19.84
N VAL A 183 3.33 11.12 -20.26
CA VAL A 183 3.57 12.51 -19.87
C VAL A 183 3.00 13.46 -20.91
N ASP A 184 1.94 14.18 -20.55
CA ASP A 184 1.35 15.24 -21.36
C ASP A 184 1.83 16.61 -20.82
N LEU A 185 2.96 17.07 -21.37
CA LEU A 185 3.56 18.35 -20.98
C LEU A 185 2.71 19.55 -21.38
N LYS A 186 1.85 19.42 -22.41
CA LYS A 186 0.99 20.50 -22.89
C LYS A 186 -0.16 20.76 -21.91
N ASN A 187 -0.80 19.69 -21.44
CA ASN A 187 -1.90 19.77 -20.50
C ASN A 187 -1.44 19.72 -19.04
N GLY A 188 -0.14 19.48 -18.78
CA GLY A 188 0.43 19.41 -17.43
C GLY A 188 -0.09 18.25 -16.61
N VAL A 189 -0.21 17.07 -17.20
CA VAL A 189 -0.71 15.86 -16.52
C VAL A 189 0.16 14.65 -16.83
N ILE A 190 0.20 13.68 -15.89
CA ILE A 190 0.76 12.35 -16.09
C ILE A 190 -0.37 11.34 -16.00
N LYS A 191 -0.49 10.47 -17.02
CA LYS A 191 -1.45 9.37 -17.06
C LYS A 191 -0.86 8.14 -16.38
N LEU A 192 -1.54 7.62 -15.36
CA LEU A 192 -1.15 6.41 -14.65
C LEU A 192 -2.05 5.26 -15.09
N GLU A 193 -1.46 4.25 -15.70
CA GLU A 193 -2.17 3.10 -16.24
C GLU A 193 -2.68 2.17 -15.13
N ALA A 194 -3.80 1.48 -15.36
CA ALA A 194 -4.43 0.58 -14.38
C ALA A 194 -3.52 -0.58 -13.97
N MET A 195 -2.72 -1.12 -14.90
CA MET A 195 -1.83 -2.26 -14.63
C MET A 195 -0.67 -1.93 -13.70
N GLY A 196 -0.20 -0.67 -13.67
CA GLY A 196 0.87 -0.20 -12.76
C GLY A 196 0.36 0.22 -11.37
N THR A 197 -0.96 0.29 -11.15
CA THR A 197 -1.54 0.81 -9.90
C THR A 197 -1.97 -0.32 -8.96
N LYS A 198 -1.76 -0.13 -7.66
CA LYS A 198 -2.25 -1.07 -6.62
C LYS A 198 -3.78 -1.26 -6.67
N THR A 199 -4.51 -0.22 -7.06
CA THR A 199 -5.99 -0.21 -7.15
C THR A 199 -6.52 -0.68 -8.49
N ARG A 200 -5.65 -0.98 -9.46
CA ARG A 200 -6.01 -1.37 -10.85
C ARG A 200 -6.97 -0.38 -11.52
N LYS A 201 -6.88 0.92 -11.17
CA LYS A 201 -7.65 2.00 -11.78
C LYS A 201 -6.69 3.01 -12.40
N ALA A 202 -6.89 3.31 -13.68
CA ALA A 202 -6.20 4.38 -14.36
C ALA A 202 -6.62 5.74 -13.75
N ARG A 203 -5.68 6.69 -13.70
CA ARG A 203 -5.96 8.06 -13.29
C ARG A 203 -4.96 9.03 -13.91
N GLU A 204 -5.36 10.28 -14.02
CA GLU A 204 -4.50 11.38 -14.38
C GLU A 204 -4.10 12.17 -13.11
N VAL A 205 -2.84 12.54 -13.03
CA VAL A 205 -2.31 13.36 -11.94
C VAL A 205 -1.73 14.64 -12.51
N PRO A 206 -2.13 15.82 -11.99
CA PRO A 206 -1.59 17.09 -12.46
C PRO A 206 -0.15 17.27 -12.01
N ILE A 207 0.61 18.05 -12.80
CA ILE A 207 1.98 18.47 -12.50
C ILE A 207 2.14 19.98 -12.59
N SER A 208 2.97 20.55 -11.71
CA SER A 208 3.25 21.98 -11.66
C SER A 208 4.16 22.42 -12.82
N THR A 209 4.13 23.71 -13.12
CA THR A 209 5.00 24.31 -14.16
C THR A 209 6.49 24.03 -13.94
N LYS A 210 6.94 23.96 -12.68
CA LYS A 210 8.34 23.62 -12.35
C LYS A 210 8.67 22.17 -12.73
N THR A 211 7.79 21.24 -12.41
CA THR A 211 7.94 19.82 -12.78
C THR A 211 7.87 19.62 -14.29
N ILE A 212 6.98 20.34 -14.99
CA ILE A 212 6.90 20.34 -16.46
C ILE A 212 8.24 20.75 -17.08
N LYS A 213 8.85 21.85 -16.59
CA LYS A 213 10.15 22.32 -17.10
C LYS A 213 11.24 21.27 -16.96
N LEU A 214 11.38 20.67 -15.77
CA LEU A 214 12.38 19.64 -15.50
C LEU A 214 12.13 18.36 -16.32
N LEU A 215 10.87 17.94 -16.44
CA LEU A 215 10.52 16.76 -17.25
C LEU A 215 10.79 17.00 -18.74
N LYS A 216 10.53 18.20 -19.25
CA LYS A 216 10.84 18.54 -20.64
C LYS A 216 12.32 18.41 -20.94
N GLU A 217 13.16 18.98 -20.07
CA GLU A 217 14.62 18.90 -20.19
C GLU A 217 15.09 17.43 -20.10
N TYR A 218 14.65 16.70 -19.08
CA TYR A 218 15.00 15.31 -18.87
C TYR A 218 14.58 14.39 -20.04
N ILE A 219 13.41 14.59 -20.62
CA ILE A 219 12.92 13.81 -21.77
C ILE A 219 13.80 14.08 -23.01
N LEU A 220 14.24 15.31 -23.21
CA LEU A 220 15.18 15.65 -24.30
C LEU A 220 16.55 14.99 -24.08
N ASP A 221 17.11 15.04 -22.87
CA ASP A 221 18.39 14.46 -22.53
C ASP A 221 18.42 12.91 -22.66
N THR A 222 17.25 12.28 -22.65
CA THR A 222 17.11 10.81 -22.73
C THR A 222 16.50 10.33 -24.05
N GLU A 223 16.37 11.20 -25.04
CA GLU A 223 15.72 10.86 -26.33
C GLU A 223 16.36 9.65 -27.02
N ASP A 224 17.69 9.56 -26.97
CA ASP A 224 18.49 8.54 -27.64
C ASP A 224 18.55 7.19 -26.88
N PHE A 225 17.97 7.06 -25.70
CA PHE A 225 18.09 5.85 -24.88
C PHE A 225 17.25 4.64 -25.35
N GLY A 226 16.36 4.80 -26.31
CA GLY A 226 15.64 3.69 -26.96
C GLY A 226 14.63 2.92 -26.10
N ASP A 227 14.53 3.19 -24.79
CA ASP A 227 13.56 2.56 -23.88
C ASP A 227 12.31 3.46 -23.75
N GLU A 228 11.13 2.84 -23.67
CA GLU A 228 9.86 3.56 -23.56
C GLU A 228 9.59 4.14 -22.15
N HIS A 229 10.30 3.64 -21.11
CA HIS A 229 10.11 4.11 -19.75
C HIS A 229 10.64 5.53 -19.56
N LEU A 230 10.00 6.26 -18.65
CA LEU A 230 10.38 7.65 -18.37
C LEU A 230 11.73 7.72 -17.62
N PHE A 231 11.90 6.92 -16.57
CA PHE A 231 13.10 6.97 -15.72
C PHE A 231 14.03 5.81 -16.02
N LEU A 232 15.23 6.14 -16.49
CA LEU A 232 16.22 5.18 -16.97
C LEU A 232 17.47 5.16 -16.10
N THR A 233 18.17 4.05 -16.09
CA THR A 233 19.52 3.91 -15.53
C THR A 233 20.53 4.63 -16.41
N TYR A 234 21.79 4.70 -15.98
CA TYR A 234 22.86 5.30 -16.77
C TYR A 234 23.09 4.59 -18.13
N ASP A 235 22.86 3.30 -18.15
CA ASP A 235 22.99 2.42 -19.33
C ASP A 235 21.69 2.28 -20.15
N GLY A 236 20.72 3.17 -19.91
CA GLY A 236 19.49 3.28 -20.72
C GLY A 236 18.39 2.26 -20.40
N HIS A 237 18.47 1.51 -19.29
CA HIS A 237 17.45 0.55 -18.89
C HIS A 237 16.47 1.13 -17.88
N GLN A 238 15.29 0.55 -17.80
CA GLN A 238 14.26 0.94 -16.81
C GLN A 238 14.82 0.95 -15.38
N MET A 239 14.57 2.04 -14.63
CA MET A 239 14.88 2.11 -13.21
C MET A 239 14.08 1.08 -12.40
N ASN A 240 14.70 0.49 -11.38
CA ASN A 240 14.03 -0.38 -10.45
C ASN A 240 13.75 0.30 -9.10
N HIS A 241 12.81 -0.27 -8.32
CA HIS A 241 12.42 0.26 -7.01
C HIS A 241 13.57 0.35 -6.00
N ALA A 242 14.50 -0.61 -6.04
CA ALA A 242 15.60 -0.68 -5.07
C ALA A 242 16.59 0.45 -5.31
N THR A 243 16.97 0.69 -6.57
CA THR A 243 17.89 1.77 -6.95
C THR A 243 17.33 3.14 -6.52
N VAL A 244 16.06 3.44 -6.83
CA VAL A 244 15.44 4.70 -6.41
C VAL A 244 15.48 4.85 -4.88
N ARG A 245 15.16 3.79 -4.12
CA ARG A 245 15.21 3.84 -2.66
C ARG A 245 16.61 4.04 -2.09
N ILE A 246 17.60 3.39 -2.70
CA ILE A 246 19.01 3.52 -2.28
C ILE A 246 19.48 4.94 -2.52
N ASN A 247 19.27 5.48 -3.72
CA ASN A 247 19.69 6.83 -4.08
C ASN A 247 19.06 7.89 -3.15
N LEU A 248 17.74 7.83 -2.94
CA LEU A 248 17.05 8.77 -2.05
C LEU A 248 17.56 8.68 -0.60
N ARG A 249 17.81 7.47 -0.09
CA ARG A 249 18.39 7.27 1.25
C ARG A 249 19.79 7.87 1.34
N ASP A 250 20.60 7.70 0.30
CA ASP A 250 21.97 8.22 0.28
C ASP A 250 21.99 9.74 0.20
N TYR A 251 21.09 10.37 -0.57
CA TYR A 251 20.91 11.83 -0.55
C TYR A 251 20.42 12.30 0.81
N GLY A 252 19.50 11.59 1.46
CA GLY A 252 19.08 11.90 2.82
C GLY A 252 20.24 11.91 3.82
N ARG A 253 21.11 10.90 3.75
CA ARG A 253 22.31 10.82 4.59
C ARG A 253 23.26 11.99 4.32
N LYS A 254 23.53 12.32 3.04
CA LYS A 254 24.37 13.47 2.64
C LYS A 254 23.78 14.80 3.10
N ALA A 255 22.46 14.94 3.10
CA ALA A 255 21.74 16.12 3.59
C ALA A 255 21.65 16.21 5.13
N GLY A 256 22.16 15.21 5.87
CA GLY A 256 22.12 15.17 7.32
C GLY A 256 20.71 14.88 7.89
N ILE A 257 19.83 14.26 7.11
CA ILE A 257 18.48 13.87 7.55
C ILE A 257 18.58 12.49 8.20
N THR A 258 18.66 12.45 9.55
CA THR A 258 18.85 11.22 10.33
C THR A 258 17.65 10.85 11.20
N ASN A 259 16.75 11.79 11.44
CA ASN A 259 15.61 11.67 12.36
C ASN A 259 14.36 11.03 11.71
N LYS A 260 14.42 10.72 10.42
CA LYS A 260 13.32 10.09 9.67
C LYS A 260 13.83 9.29 8.48
N ARG A 261 12.98 8.41 7.98
CA ARG A 261 13.29 7.60 6.80
C ARG A 261 13.15 8.41 5.51
N VAL A 262 14.24 8.53 4.75
CA VAL A 262 14.20 9.13 3.40
C VAL A 262 13.82 8.06 2.38
N SER A 263 12.59 8.11 1.90
CA SER A 263 12.02 7.08 1.02
C SER A 263 10.93 7.66 0.11
N PRO A 264 10.59 7.03 -1.02
CA PRO A 264 9.49 7.47 -1.87
C PRO A 264 8.15 7.63 -1.12
N HIS A 265 7.92 6.82 -0.09
CA HIS A 265 6.75 6.94 0.77
C HIS A 265 6.73 8.25 1.57
N THR A 266 7.88 8.63 2.12
CA THR A 266 8.01 9.89 2.88
C THR A 266 7.80 11.10 1.97
N PHE A 267 8.30 11.07 0.72
CA PHE A 267 8.00 12.11 -0.28
C PHE A 267 6.51 12.20 -0.60
N ARG A 268 5.86 11.07 -0.81
CA ARG A 268 4.40 11.01 -1.06
C ARG A 268 3.61 11.57 0.13
N HIS A 269 3.98 11.22 1.36
CA HIS A 269 3.34 11.75 2.57
C HIS A 269 3.56 13.26 2.70
N THR A 270 4.77 13.73 2.40
CA THR A 270 5.11 15.16 2.41
C THR A 270 4.29 15.93 1.40
N GLY A 271 4.20 15.45 0.16
CA GLY A 271 3.39 16.07 -0.89
C GLY A 271 1.91 16.15 -0.50
N ALA A 272 1.36 15.05 0.02
CA ALA A 272 -0.04 15.00 0.46
C ALA A 272 -0.32 15.95 1.64
N LEU A 273 0.59 16.01 2.62
CA LEU A 273 0.48 16.93 3.75
C LEU A 273 0.54 18.40 3.28
N PHE A 274 1.51 18.74 2.45
CA PHE A 274 1.64 20.10 1.92
C PHE A 274 0.46 20.48 1.04
N TYR A 275 -0.10 19.57 0.28
CA TYR A 275 -1.31 19.81 -0.51
C TYR A 275 -2.47 20.27 0.40
N ILE A 276 -2.73 19.57 1.51
CA ILE A 276 -3.75 19.96 2.49
C ILE A 276 -3.39 21.27 3.20
N MET A 277 -2.14 21.43 3.65
CA MET A 277 -1.68 22.66 4.34
C MET A 277 -1.81 23.90 3.46
N ASN A 278 -1.67 23.75 2.14
CA ASN A 278 -1.86 24.83 1.17
C ASN A 278 -3.33 25.07 0.79
N GLY A 279 -4.28 24.39 1.44
CA GLY A 279 -5.71 24.56 1.22
C GLY A 279 -6.28 23.67 0.12
N GLY A 280 -5.54 22.65 -0.31
CA GLY A 280 -6.01 21.67 -1.30
C GLY A 280 -7.20 20.87 -0.79
N ASP A 281 -8.16 20.59 -1.68
CA ASP A 281 -9.38 19.86 -1.37
C ASP A 281 -9.08 18.38 -1.10
N PRO A 282 -9.56 17.79 0.03
CA PRO A 282 -9.33 16.40 0.38
C PRO A 282 -9.85 15.37 -0.63
N PHE A 283 -10.95 15.62 -1.31
CA PHE A 283 -11.50 14.70 -2.32
C PHE A 283 -10.63 14.70 -3.59
N SER A 284 -10.10 15.87 -3.97
CA SER A 284 -9.11 15.98 -5.04
C SER A 284 -7.83 15.25 -4.67
N LEU A 285 -7.35 15.40 -3.43
CA LEU A 285 -6.19 14.64 -2.92
C LEU A 285 -6.42 13.13 -2.96
N GLN A 286 -7.61 12.66 -2.56
CA GLN A 286 -7.97 11.24 -2.65
C GLN A 286 -7.85 10.71 -4.09
N LYS A 287 -8.33 11.47 -5.07
CA LYS A 287 -8.24 11.11 -6.51
C LYS A 287 -6.77 11.08 -6.97
N ILE A 288 -5.98 12.10 -6.64
CA ILE A 288 -4.54 12.17 -6.98
C ILE A 288 -3.79 10.96 -6.39
N LEU A 289 -4.01 10.67 -5.11
CA LEU A 289 -3.40 9.54 -4.42
C LEU A 289 -3.89 8.18 -4.93
N GLY A 290 -5.07 8.11 -5.56
CA GLY A 290 -5.72 6.87 -5.97
C GLY A 290 -6.08 6.01 -4.76
N HIS A 291 -6.61 6.62 -3.70
CA HIS A 291 -7.15 5.93 -2.54
C HIS A 291 -8.60 5.52 -2.82
N SER A 292 -8.91 4.24 -2.59
CA SER A 292 -10.29 3.73 -2.71
C SER A 292 -11.18 4.20 -1.55
N ASP A 293 -10.59 4.58 -0.43
CA ASP A 293 -11.25 4.96 0.82
C ASP A 293 -10.63 6.27 1.38
N MET A 294 -11.48 7.11 1.95
CA MET A 294 -11.10 8.37 2.58
C MET A 294 -10.33 8.21 3.89
N SER A 295 -10.35 7.02 4.52
CA SER A 295 -9.67 6.79 5.79
C SER A 295 -8.18 7.14 5.75
N MET A 296 -7.52 6.82 4.65
CA MET A 296 -6.11 7.15 4.45
C MET A 296 -5.88 8.66 4.22
N THR A 297 -6.78 9.33 3.51
CA THR A 297 -6.71 10.79 3.28
C THR A 297 -7.03 11.57 4.55
N ARG A 298 -7.94 11.05 5.39
CA ARG A 298 -8.30 11.64 6.69
C ARG A 298 -7.09 11.80 7.61
N LYS A 299 -6.09 10.89 7.55
CA LYS A 299 -4.86 11.01 8.34
C LYS A 299 -4.12 12.31 8.06
N TYR A 300 -4.06 12.77 6.81
CA TYR A 300 -3.39 14.03 6.46
C TYR A 300 -4.18 15.25 6.98
N ILE A 301 -5.50 15.18 6.96
CA ILE A 301 -6.36 16.25 7.50
C ILE A 301 -6.17 16.38 9.02
N GLN A 302 -6.11 15.25 9.72
CA GLN A 302 -5.92 15.21 11.18
C GLN A 302 -4.53 15.70 11.62
N MET A 303 -3.51 15.60 10.76
CA MET A 303 -2.15 16.10 11.03
C MET A 303 -2.06 17.64 10.88
N THR A 304 -3.05 18.28 10.28
CA THR A 304 -3.12 19.73 10.16
C THR A 304 -4.13 20.23 11.18
N ASP A 305 -3.67 21.01 12.17
CA ASP A 305 -4.53 21.92 12.95
C ASP A 305 -5.03 23.00 12.00
N THR A 306 -5.92 22.61 11.09
CA THR A 306 -6.53 23.53 10.15
C THR A 306 -7.40 24.44 11.01
N ASP A 307 -6.98 25.68 11.17
CA ASP A 307 -7.73 26.69 11.90
C ASP A 307 -9.13 26.79 11.29
N VAL A 308 -10.09 26.17 11.96
CA VAL A 308 -11.51 26.14 11.53
C VAL A 308 -12.02 27.56 11.26
N ARG A 309 -11.53 28.58 12.03
CA ARG A 309 -11.85 29.97 11.81
C ARG A 309 -11.31 30.47 10.46
N ARG A 310 -10.07 30.13 10.11
CA ARG A 310 -9.46 30.50 8.83
C ARG A 310 -10.24 29.91 7.67
N GLN A 311 -10.60 28.63 7.76
CA GLN A 311 -11.44 27.96 6.77
C GLN A 311 -12.82 28.61 6.68
N HIS A 312 -13.47 28.84 7.81
CA HIS A 312 -14.78 29.49 7.84
C HIS A 312 -14.72 30.91 7.23
N ASN A 313 -13.73 31.71 7.61
CA ASN A 313 -13.56 33.05 7.05
C ASN A 313 -13.35 33.05 5.53
N SER A 314 -12.64 32.03 4.99
CA SER A 314 -12.41 31.92 3.56
C SER A 314 -13.63 31.42 2.77
N PHE A 315 -14.41 30.53 3.36
CA PHE A 315 -15.50 29.80 2.69
C PHE A 315 -16.88 30.04 3.33
N SER A 316 -17.04 31.09 4.13
CA SER A 316 -18.34 31.45 4.69
C SER A 316 -19.37 31.67 3.59
N PRO A 317 -20.57 31.04 3.69
CA PRO A 317 -21.65 31.30 2.72
C PRO A 317 -22.03 32.78 2.62
N ILE A 318 -21.86 33.53 3.71
CA ILE A 318 -22.12 34.99 3.74
C ILE A 318 -21.23 35.73 2.75
N ASN A 319 -19.98 35.33 2.57
CA ASN A 319 -19.07 35.95 1.61
C ASN A 319 -19.55 35.81 0.15
N SER A 320 -20.32 34.75 -0.13
CA SER A 320 -20.90 34.54 -1.47
C SER A 320 -22.15 35.40 -1.71
N ILE A 321 -22.80 35.88 -0.64
CA ILE A 321 -24.03 36.67 -0.72
C ILE A 321 -23.71 38.15 -0.71
N PHE A 322 -22.79 38.60 0.13
CA PHE A 322 -22.52 40.03 0.37
C PHE A 322 -21.14 40.50 -0.12
N GLY A 323 -20.34 39.61 -0.70
CA GLY A 323 -18.95 39.90 -1.06
C GLY A 323 -18.01 39.81 0.17
N LYS A 324 -16.70 39.81 -0.11
CA LYS A 324 -15.68 39.90 0.97
C LYS A 324 -15.50 41.34 1.39
#